data_7025ed97dfcc6f785d83dcfd7ec05590
#
_entry.id   7025ed97dfcc6f785d83dcfd7ec05590
#
_cell.length_a   1.000
_cell.length_b   1.000
_cell.length_c   1.000
_cell.angle_alpha   90.00
_cell.angle_beta   90.00
_cell.angle_gamma   90.00
#
_symmetry.space_group_name_H-M   'P 1'
#
loop_
_entity.id
_entity.type
_entity.pdbx_description
1 polymer ?
#
loop_
_entity_poly.entity_id
_entity_poly.type
_entity_poly.pdbx_seq_one_letter_code
_entity_poly.pdbx_strand_id
1 'polypeptide(L)'
;MTRRFEVTIRDGPARIGRLRIDGTVETPAILSGGEIRSTGPIWNFPTVEDALKEGFELSKKTGKIFIGPHVAAPLHTEPPFEVAHIPTDGPSGAVVHPLARDRPPASDVYIIGAAGSLRNPRELLAAVIDIREKTPSDSALYAPALATPSNLALLTYLGVDLVEDRKSVV
;
A
#
# COMPACT_ATOMS: atom_id res chain seq x y z
N MET A 1 12.87 -17.12 7.80
CA MET A 1 12.18 -16.28 6.80
C MET A 1 12.87 -14.92 6.81
N THR A 2 13.46 -14.48 5.72
CA THR A 2 14.18 -13.20 5.67
C THR A 2 13.16 -12.07 5.61
N ARG A 3 13.14 -11.19 6.60
CA ARG A 3 12.27 -10.02 6.59
C ARG A 3 12.58 -9.15 5.36
N ARG A 4 11.55 -8.71 4.67
CA ARG A 4 11.67 -7.90 3.46
C ARG A 4 11.74 -6.41 3.73
N PHE A 5 11.21 -5.99 4.86
CA PHE A 5 11.33 -4.63 5.34
C PHE A 5 12.16 -4.59 6.62
N GLU A 6 13.17 -3.74 6.64
CA GLU A 6 14.08 -3.55 7.76
C GLU A 6 14.11 -2.07 8.14
N VAL A 7 13.75 -1.75 9.37
CA VAL A 7 13.85 -0.39 9.91
C VAL A 7 15.27 -0.20 10.43
N THR A 8 15.98 0.80 9.92
CA THR A 8 17.37 1.13 10.30
C THR A 8 17.44 2.23 11.34
N ILE A 9 16.58 3.23 11.25
CA ILE A 9 16.51 4.36 12.18
C ILE A 9 15.04 4.64 12.47
N ARG A 10 14.76 5.05 13.71
CA ARG A 10 13.40 5.42 14.15
C ARG A 10 13.43 6.69 14.99
N ASP A 11 12.48 7.60 14.72
CA ASP A 11 12.18 8.78 15.53
C ASP A 11 10.66 8.89 15.70
N GLY A 12 10.17 8.38 16.82
CA GLY A 12 8.72 8.21 17.04
C GLY A 12 8.08 7.30 15.98
N PRO A 13 7.00 7.75 15.32
CA PRO A 13 6.39 7.05 14.19
C PRO A 13 7.25 7.09 12.92
N ALA A 14 8.01 8.18 12.74
CA ALA A 14 8.89 8.35 11.58
C ALA A 14 10.05 7.34 11.60
N ARG A 15 10.44 6.88 10.43
CA ARG A 15 11.49 5.88 10.31
C ARG A 15 12.20 5.91 8.97
N ILE A 16 13.44 5.45 8.97
CA ILE A 16 14.21 5.12 7.78
C ILE A 16 14.33 3.61 7.74
N GLY A 17 14.13 3.03 6.57
CA GLY A 17 14.19 1.59 6.39
C GLY A 17 14.64 1.18 5.00
N ARG A 18 14.67 -0.12 4.78
CA ARG A 18 14.99 -0.74 3.49
C ARG A 18 13.94 -1.77 3.16
N LEU A 19 13.33 -1.62 2.00
CA LEU A 19 12.37 -2.57 1.46
C LEU A 19 13.02 -3.32 0.30
N ARG A 20 13.03 -4.65 0.38
CA ARG A 20 13.51 -5.54 -0.68
C ARG A 20 12.32 -6.01 -1.51
N ILE A 21 12.10 -5.33 -2.63
CA ILE A 21 11.18 -5.75 -3.69
C ILE A 21 12.06 -6.27 -4.84
N ASP A 22 11.95 -5.81 -6.02
CA ASP A 22 12.90 -6.09 -7.10
C ASP A 22 14.11 -5.13 -6.95
N GLY A 23 15.05 -5.52 -6.11
CA GLY A 23 16.11 -4.64 -5.61
C GLY A 23 15.86 -4.14 -4.19
N THR A 24 16.54 -3.07 -3.80
CA THR A 24 16.39 -2.45 -2.47
C THR A 24 15.94 -1.00 -2.63
N VAL A 25 14.83 -0.66 -1.99
CA VAL A 25 14.30 0.69 -1.91
C VAL A 25 14.57 1.22 -0.51
N GLU A 26 15.32 2.31 -0.39
CA GLU A 26 15.46 3.03 0.87
C GLU A 26 14.20 3.87 1.13
N THR A 27 13.68 3.81 2.36
CA THR A 27 12.46 4.53 2.75
C THR A 27 12.78 5.62 3.79
N PRO A 28 12.00 6.72 3.83
CA PRO A 28 10.83 7.00 3.00
C PRO A 28 11.19 7.28 1.54
N ALA A 29 10.34 6.83 0.61
CA ALA A 29 10.57 6.98 -0.81
C ALA A 29 9.31 7.44 -1.57
N ILE A 30 9.54 8.23 -2.62
CA ILE A 30 8.50 8.57 -3.59
C ILE A 30 8.67 7.62 -4.77
N LEU A 31 7.65 6.79 -5.03
CA LEU A 31 7.64 5.92 -6.18
C LEU A 31 7.23 6.74 -7.43
N SER A 32 7.96 6.56 -8.52
CA SER A 32 7.60 7.18 -9.80
C SER A 32 6.34 6.51 -10.34
N GLY A 33 5.35 7.31 -10.76
CA GLY A 33 4.02 6.82 -11.11
C GLY A 33 3.99 5.64 -12.05
N GLY A 34 3.14 4.69 -11.72
CA GLY A 34 2.93 3.48 -12.49
C GLY A 34 3.53 2.20 -11.91
N GLU A 35 4.16 2.26 -10.72
CA GLU A 35 4.61 1.07 -9.99
C GLU A 35 3.44 0.27 -9.44
N ILE A 36 2.31 0.91 -9.16
CA ILE A 36 1.07 0.23 -8.79
C ILE A 36 0.13 0.17 -9.97
N ARG A 37 -0.43 -1.01 -10.20
CA ARG A 37 -1.47 -1.25 -11.17
C ARG A 37 -2.61 -2.03 -10.53
N SER A 38 -3.82 -1.73 -10.93
CA SER A 38 -4.98 -2.57 -10.65
C SER A 38 -5.14 -3.59 -11.79
N THR A 39 -5.54 -4.80 -11.45
CA THR A 39 -5.96 -5.81 -12.45
C THR A 39 -7.30 -5.45 -13.08
N GLY A 40 -7.91 -4.36 -12.66
CA GLY A 40 -9.21 -3.91 -13.15
C GLY A 40 -10.36 -4.36 -12.26
N PRO A 41 -11.58 -3.98 -12.62
CA PRO A 41 -12.75 -4.33 -11.83
C PRO A 41 -13.02 -5.84 -11.88
N ILE A 42 -13.53 -6.37 -10.77
CA ILE A 42 -13.78 -7.81 -10.59
C ILE A 42 -14.67 -8.42 -11.67
N TRP A 43 -15.59 -7.63 -12.21
CA TRP A 43 -16.51 -8.11 -13.26
C TRP A 43 -15.85 -8.35 -14.63
N ASN A 44 -14.60 -8.00 -14.80
CA ASN A 44 -13.82 -8.35 -16.00
C ASN A 44 -13.32 -9.80 -15.98
N PHE A 45 -13.48 -10.51 -14.87
CA PHE A 45 -12.98 -11.86 -14.67
C PHE A 45 -14.11 -12.83 -14.36
N PRO A 46 -14.02 -14.08 -14.85
CA PRO A 46 -15.02 -15.11 -14.53
C PRO A 46 -15.11 -15.43 -13.04
N THR A 47 -13.97 -15.42 -12.36
CA THR A 47 -13.87 -15.66 -10.92
C THR A 47 -12.86 -14.72 -10.26
N VAL A 48 -12.97 -14.55 -8.93
CA VAL A 48 -11.99 -13.79 -8.13
C VAL A 48 -10.61 -14.45 -8.22
N GLU A 49 -10.56 -15.78 -8.23
CA GLU A 49 -9.32 -16.55 -8.32
C GLU A 49 -8.57 -16.29 -9.62
N ASP A 50 -9.29 -16.19 -10.75
CA ASP A 50 -8.69 -15.83 -12.05
C ASP A 50 -8.07 -14.42 -12.01
N ALA A 51 -8.76 -13.46 -11.41
CA ALA A 51 -8.26 -12.11 -11.27
C ALA A 51 -7.02 -12.02 -10.39
N LEU A 52 -7.00 -12.75 -9.27
CA LEU A 52 -5.84 -12.80 -8.37
C LEU A 52 -4.64 -13.48 -9.05
N LYS A 53 -4.88 -14.56 -9.78
CA LYS A 53 -3.85 -15.26 -10.54
C LYS A 53 -3.23 -14.37 -11.60
N GLU A 54 -4.05 -13.65 -12.38
CA GLU A 54 -3.56 -12.72 -13.39
C GLU A 54 -2.72 -11.60 -12.76
N GLY A 55 -3.16 -11.01 -11.65
CA GLY A 55 -2.40 -10.00 -10.93
C GLY A 55 -1.03 -10.50 -10.48
N PHE A 56 -0.96 -11.73 -9.99
CA PHE A 56 0.29 -12.36 -9.57
C PHE A 56 1.27 -12.58 -10.75
N GLU A 57 0.78 -13.13 -11.85
CA GLU A 57 1.61 -13.35 -13.04
C GLU A 57 2.08 -12.03 -13.66
N LEU A 58 1.22 -11.02 -13.69
CA LEU A 58 1.58 -9.68 -14.17
C LEU A 58 2.61 -9.02 -13.26
N SER A 59 2.52 -9.16 -11.95
CA SER A 59 3.50 -8.61 -11.02
C SER A 59 4.88 -9.22 -11.22
N LYS A 60 4.96 -10.54 -11.39
CA LYS A 60 6.21 -11.24 -11.72
C LYS A 60 6.81 -10.76 -13.04
N LYS A 61 5.98 -10.64 -14.07
CA LYS A 61 6.44 -10.28 -15.43
C LYS A 61 6.91 -8.85 -15.54
N THR A 62 6.29 -7.93 -14.81
CA THR A 62 6.49 -6.48 -15.00
C THR A 62 7.32 -5.83 -13.91
N GLY A 63 7.59 -6.52 -12.81
CA GLY A 63 8.24 -5.93 -11.64
C GLY A 63 7.39 -4.86 -10.93
N LYS A 64 6.07 -4.82 -11.18
CA LYS A 64 5.16 -3.83 -10.62
C LYS A 64 4.26 -4.44 -9.54
N ILE A 65 3.82 -3.60 -8.61
CA ILE A 65 2.83 -4.00 -7.62
C ILE A 65 1.45 -4.00 -8.27
N PHE A 66 0.77 -5.13 -8.23
CA PHE A 66 -0.62 -5.25 -8.66
C PHE A 66 -1.54 -5.36 -7.46
N ILE A 67 -2.54 -4.50 -7.41
CA ILE A 67 -3.65 -4.62 -6.49
C ILE A 67 -4.68 -5.53 -7.18
N GLY A 68 -5.12 -6.55 -6.45
CA GLY A 68 -6.18 -7.46 -6.92
C GLY A 68 -7.45 -6.71 -7.29
N PRO A 69 -8.44 -7.39 -7.84
CA PRO A 69 -9.66 -6.77 -8.27
C PRO A 69 -10.33 -6.09 -7.07
N HIS A 70 -10.37 -4.79 -7.10
CA HIS A 70 -11.03 -4.00 -6.08
C HIS A 70 -12.21 -3.27 -6.70
N VAL A 71 -13.27 -3.19 -5.98
CA VAL A 71 -14.25 -2.15 -6.19
C VAL A 71 -13.64 -0.92 -5.53
N ALA A 72 -13.51 0.18 -6.26
CA ALA A 72 -13.15 1.45 -5.65
C ALA A 72 -14.24 1.79 -4.62
N ALA A 73 -14.05 1.25 -3.41
CA ALA A 73 -15.03 1.37 -2.36
C ALA A 73 -15.09 2.82 -1.91
N PRO A 74 -16.26 3.45 -1.87
CA PRO A 74 -16.41 4.74 -1.23
C PRO A 74 -15.96 4.64 0.22
N LEU A 75 -15.43 5.72 0.78
CA LEU A 75 -14.90 5.78 2.15
C LEU A 75 -15.90 5.31 3.24
N HIS A 76 -17.18 5.21 2.95
CA HIS A 76 -18.25 4.82 3.89
C HIS A 76 -18.72 3.38 3.77
N THR A 77 -18.10 2.59 2.91
CA THR A 77 -18.35 1.15 2.82
C THR A 77 -17.14 0.39 3.37
N GLU A 78 -17.37 -0.61 4.19
CA GLU A 78 -16.34 -1.56 4.61
C GLU A 78 -16.11 -2.57 3.48
N PRO A 79 -15.04 -2.45 2.70
CA PRO A 79 -14.72 -3.48 1.75
C PRO A 79 -14.08 -4.69 2.44
N PRO A 80 -14.19 -5.88 1.87
CA PRO A 80 -13.36 -6.99 2.27
C PRO A 80 -11.88 -6.61 2.06
N PHE A 81 -10.98 -7.28 2.80
CA PHE A 81 -9.55 -7.11 2.57
C PHE A 81 -9.19 -7.43 1.12
N GLU A 82 -8.46 -6.52 0.51
CA GLU A 82 -7.92 -6.71 -0.82
C GLU A 82 -6.50 -7.26 -0.73
N VAL A 83 -6.12 -8.06 -1.71
CA VAL A 83 -4.78 -8.64 -1.77
C VAL A 83 -3.94 -7.86 -2.78
N ALA A 84 -2.76 -7.44 -2.36
CA ALA A 84 -1.77 -6.87 -3.26
C ALA A 84 -0.75 -7.92 -3.69
N HIS A 85 -0.40 -7.91 -4.95
CA HIS A 85 0.66 -8.76 -5.51
C HIS A 85 1.94 -7.94 -5.69
N ILE A 86 2.99 -8.38 -5.02
CA ILE A 86 4.30 -7.74 -5.06
C ILE A 86 5.24 -8.59 -5.92
N PRO A 87 6.08 -7.99 -6.78
CA PRO A 87 6.77 -8.68 -7.87
C PRO A 87 7.99 -9.51 -7.44
N THR A 88 7.91 -10.22 -6.33
CA THR A 88 9.03 -11.06 -5.87
C THR A 88 8.53 -12.40 -5.34
N ASP A 89 9.40 -13.40 -5.31
CA ASP A 89 9.10 -14.68 -4.69
C ASP A 89 8.91 -14.51 -3.19
N GLY A 90 7.72 -14.09 -2.78
CA GLY A 90 7.27 -14.22 -1.43
C GLY A 90 6.95 -13.03 -0.56
N PRO A 91 7.08 -11.73 -0.91
CA PRO A 91 6.47 -10.74 -0.05
C PRO A 91 4.96 -10.78 -0.22
N SER A 92 4.28 -10.78 0.89
CA SER A 92 2.85 -10.57 0.93
C SER A 92 2.57 -9.09 1.01
N GLY A 93 1.62 -8.62 0.22
CA GLY A 93 1.03 -7.31 0.34
C GLY A 93 -0.43 -7.41 0.76
N ALA A 94 -0.89 -6.47 1.56
CA ALA A 94 -2.29 -6.36 1.92
C ALA A 94 -2.77 -4.92 1.74
N VAL A 95 -3.94 -4.77 1.12
CA VAL A 95 -4.61 -3.47 1.05
C VAL A 95 -5.47 -3.32 2.30
N VAL A 96 -5.28 -2.23 3.02
CA VAL A 96 -6.02 -1.91 4.24
C VAL A 96 -6.88 -0.69 3.98
N HIS A 97 -8.19 -0.88 4.05
CA HIS A 97 -9.12 0.23 3.93
C HIS A 97 -9.15 1.05 5.23
N PRO A 98 -9.23 2.40 5.16
CA PRO A 98 -9.28 3.25 6.36
C PRO A 98 -10.39 2.94 7.34
N LEU A 99 -11.47 2.33 6.88
CA LEU A 99 -12.60 1.94 7.72
C LEU A 99 -12.56 0.46 8.16
N ALA A 100 -11.52 -0.30 7.80
CA ALA A 100 -11.41 -1.68 8.21
C ALA A 100 -11.27 -1.77 9.74
N ARG A 101 -12.13 -2.56 10.40
CA ARG A 101 -12.13 -2.74 11.86
C ARG A 101 -11.16 -3.82 12.29
N ASP A 102 -11.00 -4.83 11.47
CA ASP A 102 -10.16 -5.98 11.78
C ASP A 102 -8.69 -5.69 11.49
N ARG A 103 -7.83 -6.47 12.13
CA ARG A 103 -6.40 -6.46 11.79
C ARG A 103 -6.19 -7.12 10.44
N PRO A 104 -5.42 -6.50 9.55
CA PRO A 104 -5.10 -7.11 8.27
C PRO A 104 -4.23 -8.37 8.47
N PRO A 105 -4.23 -9.30 7.49
CA PRO A 105 -3.36 -10.46 7.51
C PRO A 105 -1.89 -10.02 7.56
N ALA A 106 -1.04 -10.83 8.18
CA ALA A 106 0.40 -10.54 8.27
C ALA A 106 0.99 -10.37 6.86
N SER A 107 1.62 -9.23 6.62
CA SER A 107 2.18 -8.85 5.33
C SER A 107 3.43 -8.00 5.50
N ASP A 108 4.32 -8.02 4.51
CA ASP A 108 5.53 -7.19 4.52
C ASP A 108 5.23 -5.74 4.14
N VAL A 109 4.22 -5.53 3.28
CA VAL A 109 3.78 -4.20 2.83
C VAL A 109 2.27 -4.07 2.99
N TYR A 110 1.86 -3.00 3.66
CA TYR A 110 0.46 -2.61 3.76
C TYR A 110 0.19 -1.39 2.88
N ILE A 111 -0.86 -1.46 2.08
CA ILE A 111 -1.24 -0.42 1.13
C ILE A 111 -2.52 0.23 1.65
N ILE A 112 -2.52 1.55 1.79
CA ILE A 112 -3.71 2.28 2.21
C ILE A 112 -4.71 2.27 1.06
N GLY A 113 -5.79 1.51 1.21
CA GLY A 113 -6.91 1.49 0.28
C GLY A 113 -7.66 2.81 0.27
N ALA A 114 -8.31 3.13 -0.84
CA ALA A 114 -9.07 4.37 -1.01
C ALA A 114 -8.32 5.66 -0.63
N ALA A 115 -6.97 5.65 -0.63
CA ALA A 115 -6.12 6.75 -0.19
C ALA A 115 -6.46 8.07 -0.91
N GLY A 116 -6.75 8.03 -2.19
CA GLY A 116 -7.15 9.21 -2.97
C GLY A 116 -8.45 9.88 -2.53
N SER A 117 -9.27 9.20 -1.72
CA SER A 117 -10.51 9.72 -1.16
C SER A 117 -10.32 10.47 0.16
N LEU A 118 -9.16 10.32 0.80
CA LEU A 118 -8.81 10.98 2.06
C LEU A 118 -8.40 12.44 1.81
N ARG A 119 -9.39 13.29 1.53
CA ARG A 119 -9.15 14.71 1.21
C ARG A 119 -9.10 15.61 2.43
N ASN A 120 -9.78 15.23 3.49
CA ASN A 120 -9.80 15.97 4.74
C ASN A 120 -8.53 15.64 5.56
N PRO A 121 -7.71 16.63 5.96
CA PRO A 121 -6.49 16.39 6.71
C PRO A 121 -6.70 15.64 8.03
N ARG A 122 -7.83 15.83 8.71
CA ARG A 122 -8.13 15.11 9.96
C ARG A 122 -8.47 13.65 9.69
N GLU A 123 -9.23 13.37 8.64
CA GLU A 123 -9.55 11.99 8.23
C GLU A 123 -8.30 11.26 7.79
N LEU A 124 -7.44 11.93 7.02
CA LEU A 124 -6.15 11.41 6.61
C LEU A 124 -5.29 11.03 7.82
N LEU A 125 -5.13 11.97 8.76
CA LEU A 125 -4.34 11.75 9.97
C LEU A 125 -4.89 10.56 10.77
N ALA A 126 -6.19 10.54 11.04
CA ALA A 126 -6.84 9.47 11.79
C ALA A 126 -6.68 8.11 11.10
N ALA A 127 -6.87 8.06 9.77
CA ALA A 127 -6.75 6.82 9.00
C ALA A 127 -5.32 6.27 9.01
N VAL A 128 -4.32 7.11 8.82
CA VAL A 128 -2.91 6.67 8.82
C VAL A 128 -2.50 6.16 10.20
N ILE A 129 -2.89 6.86 11.27
CA ILE A 129 -2.61 6.43 12.65
C ILE A 129 -3.28 5.08 12.94
N ASP A 130 -4.58 4.97 12.66
CA ASP A 130 -5.34 3.74 12.91
C ASP A 130 -4.76 2.53 12.15
N ILE A 131 -4.43 2.72 10.88
CA ILE A 131 -3.78 1.67 10.08
C ILE A 131 -2.41 1.32 10.67
N ARG A 132 -1.63 2.32 11.08
CA ARG A 132 -0.31 2.07 11.67
C ARG A 132 -0.38 1.30 12.98
N GLU A 133 -1.39 1.54 13.80
CA GLU A 133 -1.62 0.81 15.04
C GLU A 133 -2.06 -0.65 14.81
N LYS A 134 -2.74 -0.92 13.71
CA LYS A 134 -3.21 -2.26 13.34
C LYS A 134 -2.16 -3.09 12.61
N THR A 135 -1.11 -2.46 12.08
CA THR A 135 -0.07 -3.11 11.29
C THR A 135 1.22 -3.29 12.09
N PRO A 136 2.00 -4.37 11.84
CA PRO A 136 3.28 -4.57 12.50
C PRO A 136 4.25 -3.41 12.29
N SER A 137 5.02 -3.10 13.31
CA SER A 137 6.00 -1.99 13.25
C SER A 137 7.18 -2.26 12.32
N ASP A 138 7.36 -3.49 11.90
CA ASP A 138 8.41 -3.99 11.01
C ASP A 138 7.89 -4.30 9.59
N SER A 139 6.75 -3.74 9.23
CA SER A 139 6.18 -3.79 7.88
C SER A 139 6.15 -2.40 7.25
N ALA A 140 6.32 -2.31 5.94
CA ALA A 140 6.24 -1.06 5.21
C ALA A 140 4.78 -0.59 5.06
N LEU A 141 4.55 0.72 5.11
CA LEU A 141 3.26 1.34 4.83
C LEU A 141 3.34 2.17 3.56
N TYR A 142 2.47 1.88 2.60
CA TYR A 142 2.40 2.55 1.32
C TYR A 142 1.09 3.32 1.15
N ALA A 143 1.21 4.59 0.79
CA ALA A 143 0.09 5.49 0.54
C ALA A 143 0.06 5.92 -0.94
N PRO A 144 -0.63 5.18 -1.83
CA PRO A 144 -0.71 5.52 -3.24
C PRO A 144 -1.53 6.79 -3.48
N ALA A 145 -1.13 7.60 -4.46
CA ALA A 145 -1.85 8.80 -4.93
C ALA A 145 -2.26 9.80 -3.83
N LEU A 146 -1.60 9.77 -2.66
CA LEU A 146 -1.94 10.59 -1.51
C LEU A 146 -0.96 11.76 -1.32
N ALA A 147 0.29 11.58 -1.73
CA ALA A 147 1.33 12.56 -1.49
C ALA A 147 1.13 13.84 -2.32
N THR A 148 1.32 14.95 -1.65
CA THR A 148 1.43 16.29 -2.23
C THR A 148 2.62 16.97 -1.57
N PRO A 149 3.22 18.00 -2.19
CA PRO A 149 4.31 18.74 -1.54
C PRO A 149 3.96 19.27 -0.14
N SER A 150 2.68 19.57 0.10
CA SER A 150 2.19 20.14 1.37
C SER A 150 2.02 19.08 2.48
N ASN A 151 1.83 17.81 2.16
CA ASN A 151 1.56 16.78 3.17
C ASN A 151 2.65 15.69 3.26
N LEU A 152 3.64 15.70 2.38
CA LEU A 152 4.68 14.68 2.33
C LEU A 152 5.43 14.55 3.66
N ALA A 153 5.82 15.67 4.25
CA ALA A 153 6.51 15.68 5.55
C ALA A 153 5.63 15.08 6.66
N LEU A 154 4.34 15.40 6.66
CA LEU A 154 3.38 14.84 7.61
C LEU A 154 3.23 13.32 7.43
N LEU A 155 3.07 12.84 6.21
CA LEU A 155 2.96 11.42 5.92
C LEU A 155 4.21 10.66 6.40
N THR A 156 5.39 11.18 6.11
CA THR A 156 6.66 10.61 6.58
C THR A 156 6.72 10.59 8.11
N TYR A 157 6.32 11.67 8.78
CA TYR A 157 6.28 11.74 10.24
C TYR A 157 5.31 10.73 10.85
N LEU A 158 4.20 10.43 10.19
CA LEU A 158 3.23 9.41 10.61
C LEU A 158 3.68 7.97 10.34
N GLY A 159 4.87 7.78 9.76
CA GLY A 159 5.42 6.45 9.50
C GLY A 159 4.94 5.83 8.18
N VAL A 160 4.53 6.65 7.22
CA VAL A 160 4.36 6.21 5.83
C VAL A 160 5.74 6.08 5.21
N ASP A 161 6.03 4.90 4.66
CA ASP A 161 7.35 4.56 4.11
C ASP A 161 7.45 4.82 2.60
N LEU A 162 6.34 4.60 1.91
CA LEU A 162 6.25 4.73 0.46
C LEU A 162 5.06 5.62 0.08
N VAL A 163 5.29 6.52 -0.84
CA VAL A 163 4.26 7.38 -1.42
C VAL A 163 4.39 7.41 -2.93
N GLU A 164 3.31 7.74 -3.61
CA GLU A 164 3.30 7.96 -5.05
C GLU A 164 2.91 9.41 -5.35
N ASP A 165 3.58 10.03 -6.32
CA ASP A 165 3.25 11.39 -6.73
C ASP A 165 1.87 11.40 -7.41
N ARG A 166 0.99 12.25 -6.91
CA ARG A 166 -0.39 12.41 -7.41
C ARG A 166 -0.48 12.86 -8.88
N LYS A 167 0.61 13.36 -9.46
CA LYS A 167 0.65 13.82 -10.85
C LYS A 167 0.68 12.69 -11.88
N SER A 168 0.90 11.46 -11.46
CA SER A 168 0.98 10.31 -12.37
C SER A 168 -0.37 9.64 -12.65
N VAL A 169 -1.47 10.19 -12.17
CA VAL A 169 -2.83 9.72 -12.44
C VAL A 169 -3.53 10.72 -13.37
N VAL A 170 -3.07 10.78 -14.59
CA VAL A 170 -3.80 11.40 -15.72
C VAL A 170 -3.88 10.40 -16.86
#